data_a015cf56df36d98c8366479774a99312
#
_entry.id   a015cf56df36d98c8366479774a99312
#
_cell.length_a   1.000
_cell.length_b   1.000
_cell.length_c   1.000
_cell.angle_alpha   90.00
_cell.angle_beta   90.00
_cell.angle_gamma   90.00
#
_symmetry.space_group_name_H-M   'P 1'
#
loop_
_entity.id
_entity.type
_entity.pdbx_description
1 polymer ?
#
loop_
_entity_poly.entity_id
_entity_poly.type
_entity_poly.pdbx_seq_one_letter_code
_entity_poly.pdbx_strand_id
1 'polypeptide(L)'
;MSNAAEMDAQEIINYIATAPKKTPVKLYVREKPGMKVAWGDAHVYGGRRGKTVFGDWDELKAILDANADSIDYYDVENDCRNSAVPMLDLKGVNARIEPGAIIRDRVEIGDRAVIMMGAIINIGSVIGEGSMIDMGAVLGGRATVGKNCHIGAGTVLAGVVEPASATPVIIEDDVMIGANAVVLEGVRVGKGAVVAAGAVCVEDVPAGAVVAGVPARVIKMRDAQTDSKTG
;
A
#
# COMPACT_ATOMS: atom_id res chain seq x y z
N MET A 1 3.94 18.60 -3.36
CA MET A 1 4.18 17.17 -3.63
C MET A 1 3.27 16.82 -4.78
N SER A 2 3.81 16.28 -5.89
CA SER A 2 2.98 15.85 -7.03
C SER A 2 2.09 14.69 -6.59
N ASN A 3 0.83 14.68 -7.02
CA ASN A 3 -0.10 13.59 -6.77
C ASN A 3 0.33 12.32 -7.54
N ALA A 4 0.00 11.13 -7.06
CA ALA A 4 0.37 9.86 -7.71
C ALA A 4 -0.23 9.75 -9.14
N ALA A 5 -1.41 10.32 -9.38
CA ALA A 5 -2.02 10.42 -10.71
C ALA A 5 -1.21 11.28 -11.70
N GLU A 6 -0.30 12.12 -11.19
CA GLU A 6 0.57 12.99 -12.00
C GLU A 6 1.94 12.34 -12.29
N MET A 7 2.31 11.25 -11.58
CA MET A 7 3.56 10.54 -11.83
C MET A 7 3.39 9.52 -12.94
N ASP A 8 4.18 9.67 -13.98
CA ASP A 8 4.27 8.62 -14.99
C ASP A 8 5.04 7.38 -14.46
N ALA A 9 4.99 6.29 -15.20
CA ALA A 9 5.64 5.05 -14.81
C ALA A 9 7.15 5.20 -14.60
N GLN A 10 7.80 6.04 -15.43
CA GLN A 10 9.25 6.27 -15.35
C GLN A 10 9.61 7.05 -14.09
N GLU A 11 8.78 8.00 -13.70
CA GLU A 11 8.98 8.75 -12.44
C GLU A 11 8.87 7.86 -11.21
N ILE A 12 7.92 6.91 -11.20
CA ILE A 12 7.81 5.92 -10.11
C ILE A 12 9.06 5.04 -10.04
N ILE A 13 9.54 4.54 -11.18
CA ILE A 13 10.77 3.73 -11.28
C ILE A 13 11.95 4.53 -10.74
N ASN A 14 12.13 5.76 -11.21
CA ASN A 14 13.21 6.64 -10.78
C ASN A 14 13.14 6.93 -9.27
N TYR A 15 11.93 7.18 -8.74
CA TYR A 15 11.72 7.39 -7.32
C TYR A 15 12.17 6.17 -6.50
N ILE A 16 11.75 4.96 -6.86
CA ILE A 16 12.16 3.73 -6.17
C ILE A 16 13.68 3.52 -6.24
N ALA A 17 14.27 3.77 -7.41
CA ALA A 17 15.70 3.54 -7.64
C ALA A 17 16.59 4.53 -6.85
N THR A 18 16.17 5.79 -6.77
CA THR A 18 16.98 6.88 -6.18
C THR A 18 16.63 7.21 -4.74
N ALA A 19 15.47 6.77 -4.23
CA ALA A 19 15.07 7.04 -2.86
C ALA A 19 16.10 6.51 -1.86
N PRO A 20 16.53 7.33 -0.87
CA PRO A 20 17.47 6.91 0.14
C PRO A 20 16.88 5.77 0.97
N LYS A 21 17.64 4.69 1.10
CA LYS A 21 17.25 3.56 1.93
C LYS A 21 17.51 3.88 3.39
N LYS A 22 16.48 3.76 4.22
CA LYS A 22 16.52 4.09 5.65
C LYS A 22 16.00 2.94 6.50
N THR A 23 16.50 2.91 7.73
CA THR A 23 16.00 2.06 8.80
C THR A 23 15.51 2.95 9.95
N PRO A 24 14.31 3.54 9.85
CA PRO A 24 13.76 4.36 10.91
C PRO A 24 13.62 3.54 12.18
N VAL A 25 14.08 4.09 13.28
CA VAL A 25 13.97 3.45 14.59
C VAL A 25 13.45 4.44 15.63
N LYS A 26 12.88 3.86 16.67
CA LYS A 26 12.53 4.54 17.90
C LYS A 26 13.33 3.91 19.04
N LEU A 27 14.19 4.70 19.68
CA LEU A 27 14.97 4.26 20.83
C LEU A 27 14.31 4.73 22.12
N TYR A 28 14.26 3.86 23.09
CA TYR A 28 14.05 4.20 24.49
C TYR A 28 15.40 4.07 25.20
N VAL A 29 15.95 5.20 25.64
CA VAL A 29 17.32 5.23 26.18
C VAL A 29 17.30 5.70 27.62
N ARG A 30 18.07 5.04 28.47
CA ARG A 30 18.36 5.46 29.82
C ARG A 30 19.81 5.91 29.93
N GLU A 31 20.00 7.20 30.16
CA GLU A 31 21.33 7.77 30.41
C GLU A 31 21.73 7.55 31.88
N LYS A 32 23.04 7.31 32.14
CA LYS A 32 23.58 7.20 33.49
C LYS A 32 23.43 8.51 34.27
N PRO A 33 23.38 8.49 35.61
CA PRO A 33 23.28 9.70 36.44
C PRO A 33 24.38 10.70 36.12
N GLY A 34 23.98 11.95 35.82
CA GLY A 34 24.91 13.07 35.55
C GLY A 34 25.47 13.09 34.12
N MET A 35 25.23 12.06 33.32
CA MET A 35 25.66 12.01 31.92
C MET A 35 24.64 12.64 30.98
N LYS A 36 25.11 13.12 29.83
CA LYS A 36 24.29 13.62 28.73
C LYS A 36 24.87 13.14 27.41
N VAL A 37 24.01 12.60 26.56
CA VAL A 37 24.33 12.22 25.18
C VAL A 37 23.83 13.30 24.23
N ALA A 38 24.68 13.71 23.28
CA ALA A 38 24.30 14.57 22.18
C ALA A 38 23.76 13.71 21.03
N TRP A 39 22.48 13.88 20.71
CA TRP A 39 21.76 13.03 19.73
C TRP A 39 21.78 13.59 18.30
N GLY A 40 22.62 14.59 18.01
CA GLY A 40 22.71 15.20 16.68
C GLY A 40 21.38 15.82 16.26
N ASP A 41 20.98 15.54 15.01
CA ASP A 41 19.72 16.04 14.43
C ASP A 41 18.50 15.18 14.75
N ALA A 42 18.64 14.13 15.57
CA ALA A 42 17.54 13.24 15.94
C ALA A 42 16.47 13.96 16.79
N HIS A 43 15.22 13.55 16.63
CA HIS A 43 14.12 14.07 17.46
C HIS A 43 14.14 13.39 18.83
N VAL A 44 14.37 14.18 19.87
CA VAL A 44 14.52 13.68 21.25
C VAL A 44 13.40 14.18 22.15
N TYR A 45 12.77 13.27 22.83
CA TYR A 45 11.74 13.53 23.85
C TYR A 45 12.21 12.96 25.21
N GLY A 46 11.85 13.60 26.32
CA GLY A 46 12.05 13.05 27.65
C GLY A 46 12.80 13.97 28.62
N GLY A 47 13.06 13.42 29.80
CA GLY A 47 13.63 14.14 30.93
C GLY A 47 15.14 13.94 31.10
N ARG A 48 15.61 14.10 32.35
CA ARG A 48 17.05 14.07 32.67
C ARG A 48 17.74 12.74 32.41
N ARG A 49 17.05 11.62 32.51
CA ARG A 49 17.63 10.27 32.38
C ARG A 49 16.98 9.41 31.31
N GLY A 50 15.67 9.49 31.17
CA GLY A 50 14.92 8.72 30.17
C GLY A 50 14.69 9.55 28.92
N LYS A 51 15.02 9.02 27.75
CA LYS A 51 14.84 9.64 26.43
C LYS A 51 14.08 8.70 25.53
N THR A 52 13.25 9.28 24.66
CA THR A 52 12.76 8.63 23.46
C THR A 52 13.38 9.36 22.27
N VAL A 53 14.07 8.65 21.39
CA VAL A 53 14.83 9.22 20.27
C VAL A 53 14.35 8.58 18.98
N PHE A 54 14.01 9.42 17.97
CA PHE A 54 13.60 9.00 16.64
C PHE A 54 14.68 9.40 15.64
N GLY A 55 15.09 8.46 14.79
CA GLY A 55 16.08 8.72 13.75
C GLY A 55 16.36 7.50 12.89
N ASP A 56 17.35 7.60 12.02
CA ASP A 56 17.86 6.47 11.26
C ASP A 56 18.81 5.61 12.09
N TRP A 57 18.72 4.29 11.91
CA TRP A 57 19.51 3.35 12.72
C TRP A 57 21.02 3.54 12.57
N ASP A 58 21.51 3.77 11.36
CA ASP A 58 22.96 3.88 11.14
C ASP A 58 23.54 5.12 11.86
N GLU A 59 22.80 6.23 11.84
CA GLU A 59 23.16 7.46 12.55
C GLU A 59 23.09 7.27 14.07
N LEU A 60 21.96 6.73 14.56
CA LEU A 60 21.76 6.54 16.01
C LEU A 60 22.67 5.47 16.59
N LYS A 61 22.98 4.41 15.83
CA LYS A 61 23.93 3.37 16.25
C LYS A 61 25.33 3.93 16.47
N ALA A 62 25.78 4.80 15.58
CA ALA A 62 27.08 5.46 15.74
C ALA A 62 27.12 6.32 17.03
N ILE A 63 26.02 7.03 17.34
CA ILE A 63 25.91 7.82 18.58
C ILE A 63 25.90 6.90 19.81
N LEU A 64 25.15 5.78 19.76
CA LEU A 64 25.10 4.82 20.86
C LEU A 64 26.50 4.25 21.16
N ASP A 65 27.23 3.83 20.12
CA ASP A 65 28.57 3.27 20.27
C ASP A 65 29.59 4.27 20.83
N ALA A 66 29.54 5.52 20.34
CA ALA A 66 30.40 6.58 20.82
C ALA A 66 30.13 7.01 22.28
N ASN A 67 28.92 6.71 22.80
CA ASN A 67 28.49 7.11 24.14
C ASN A 67 28.15 5.93 25.05
N ALA A 68 28.66 4.72 24.78
CA ALA A 68 28.34 3.52 25.53
C ALA A 68 28.57 3.67 27.04
N ASP A 69 29.61 4.43 27.45
CA ASP A 69 29.91 4.70 28.85
C ASP A 69 28.92 5.63 29.55
N SER A 70 28.15 6.41 28.78
CA SER A 70 27.13 7.35 29.26
C SER A 70 25.73 6.75 29.28
N ILE A 71 25.53 5.59 28.66
CA ILE A 71 24.23 4.92 28.52
C ILE A 71 24.18 3.75 29.51
N ASP A 72 23.08 3.63 30.23
CA ASP A 72 22.80 2.53 31.15
C ASP A 72 22.25 1.33 30.37
N TYR A 73 21.18 1.55 29.60
CA TYR A 73 20.58 0.60 28.66
C TYR A 73 19.71 1.33 27.64
N TYR A 74 19.35 0.62 26.57
CA TYR A 74 18.37 1.09 25.59
C TYR A 74 17.60 -0.08 24.97
N ASP A 75 16.38 0.21 24.51
CA ASP A 75 15.53 -0.69 23.71
C ASP A 75 15.27 -0.03 22.36
N VAL A 76 15.11 -0.87 21.32
CA VAL A 76 14.90 -0.42 19.93
C VAL A 76 13.61 -0.99 19.40
N GLU A 77 12.76 -0.11 18.83
CA GLU A 77 11.61 -0.50 18.01
C GLU A 77 11.86 -0.08 16.56
N ASN A 78 11.59 -0.98 15.62
CA ASN A 78 11.62 -0.68 14.19
C ASN A 78 10.67 -1.59 13.42
N ASP A 79 10.10 -1.08 12.32
CA ASP A 79 9.12 -1.79 11.48
C ASP A 79 9.72 -2.26 10.16
N CYS A 80 10.84 -1.69 9.74
CA CYS A 80 11.47 -2.02 8.46
C CYS A 80 12.98 -1.85 8.50
N ARG A 81 13.66 -2.37 7.49
CA ARG A 81 15.10 -2.20 7.30
C ARG A 81 15.42 -1.86 5.86
N ASN A 82 16.27 -0.86 5.64
CA ASN A 82 16.69 -0.40 4.30
C ASN A 82 15.49 -0.15 3.38
N SER A 83 14.39 0.42 3.91
CA SER A 83 13.20 0.75 3.14
C SER A 83 13.41 2.04 2.37
N ALA A 84 13.10 2.00 1.06
CA ALA A 84 13.25 3.16 0.17
C ALA A 84 11.94 3.94 0.00
N VAL A 85 10.80 3.27 0.12
CA VAL A 85 9.48 3.87 -0.07
C VAL A 85 8.74 3.85 1.25
N PRO A 86 8.41 5.01 1.83
CA PRO A 86 7.69 5.09 3.10
C PRO A 86 6.24 4.62 2.95
N MET A 87 5.53 4.57 4.07
CA MET A 87 4.09 4.37 4.11
C MET A 87 3.36 5.69 3.79
N LEU A 88 2.16 5.57 3.25
CA LEU A 88 1.28 6.71 3.01
C LEU A 88 0.91 7.41 4.32
N ASP A 89 0.95 8.73 4.35
CA ASP A 89 0.39 9.50 5.46
C ASP A 89 -1.15 9.51 5.38
N LEU A 90 -1.77 8.74 6.24
CA LEU A 90 -3.22 8.51 6.23
C LEU A 90 -4.04 9.66 6.83
N LYS A 91 -3.43 10.61 7.54
CA LYS A 91 -4.14 11.62 8.33
C LYS A 91 -5.01 12.57 7.50
N GLY A 92 -4.65 12.77 6.23
CA GLY A 92 -5.38 13.64 5.30
C GLY A 92 -6.29 12.91 4.31
N VAL A 93 -6.42 11.59 4.41
CA VAL A 93 -7.20 10.77 3.46
C VAL A 93 -8.67 10.72 3.89
N ASN A 94 -9.59 11.14 3.01
CA ASN A 94 -11.03 11.12 3.27
C ASN A 94 -11.64 9.74 2.94
N ALA A 95 -11.15 8.70 3.60
CA ALA A 95 -11.58 7.31 3.41
C ALA A 95 -11.61 6.57 4.76
N ARG A 96 -12.32 5.44 4.80
CA ARG A 96 -12.25 4.53 5.94
C ARG A 96 -11.11 3.54 5.72
N ILE A 97 -10.10 3.57 6.55
CA ILE A 97 -8.94 2.68 6.47
C ILE A 97 -8.83 1.92 7.78
N GLU A 98 -9.02 0.60 7.71
CA GLU A 98 -9.01 -0.27 8.88
C GLU A 98 -7.59 -0.60 9.37
N PRO A 99 -7.41 -0.92 10.64
CA PRO A 99 -6.10 -1.28 11.19
C PRO A 99 -5.47 -2.47 10.45
N GLY A 100 -4.15 -2.40 10.23
CA GLY A 100 -3.39 -3.46 9.55
C GLY A 100 -3.40 -3.39 8.03
N ALA A 101 -4.04 -2.39 7.42
CA ALA A 101 -3.83 -2.09 6.01
C ALA A 101 -2.42 -1.55 5.79
N ILE A 102 -1.72 -2.06 4.78
CA ILE A 102 -0.36 -1.67 4.42
C ILE A 102 -0.41 -0.90 3.09
N ILE A 103 -0.23 0.41 3.17
CA ILE A 103 -0.38 1.30 2.01
C ILE A 103 0.92 2.07 1.83
N ARG A 104 1.58 1.92 0.68
CA ARG A 104 2.83 2.61 0.39
C ARG A 104 2.58 4.05 -0.07
N ASP A 105 3.60 4.88 0.06
CA ASP A 105 3.59 6.25 -0.46
C ASP A 105 3.23 6.28 -1.96
N ARG A 106 2.72 7.40 -2.44
CA ARG A 106 2.26 7.58 -3.82
C ARG A 106 1.09 6.65 -4.23
N VAL A 107 0.27 6.24 -3.28
CA VAL A 107 -1.05 5.65 -3.53
C VAL A 107 -2.10 6.74 -3.45
N GLU A 108 -3.02 6.77 -4.40
CA GLU A 108 -4.19 7.65 -4.37
C GLU A 108 -5.43 6.89 -3.92
N ILE A 109 -6.15 7.49 -2.97
CA ILE A 109 -7.39 6.92 -2.44
C ILE A 109 -8.48 7.99 -2.55
N GLY A 110 -9.47 7.69 -3.37
CA GLY A 110 -10.63 8.55 -3.58
C GLY A 110 -11.54 8.65 -2.35
N ASP A 111 -12.34 9.70 -2.34
CA ASP A 111 -13.27 9.99 -1.24
C ASP A 111 -14.20 8.81 -0.95
N ARG A 112 -14.52 8.60 0.33
CA ARG A 112 -15.43 7.55 0.80
C ARG A 112 -15.03 6.12 0.43
N ALA A 113 -13.81 5.91 -0.07
CA ALA A 113 -13.29 4.55 -0.26
C ALA A 113 -13.18 3.81 1.10
N VAL A 114 -13.19 2.50 1.03
CA VAL A 114 -13.06 1.62 2.20
C VAL A 114 -11.90 0.66 1.98
N ILE A 115 -10.89 0.75 2.83
CA ILE A 115 -9.74 -0.15 2.82
C ILE A 115 -9.82 -1.03 4.07
N MET A 116 -10.02 -2.31 3.86
CA MET A 116 -10.19 -3.26 4.96
C MET A 116 -8.85 -3.75 5.52
N MET A 117 -8.93 -4.41 6.68
CA MET A 117 -7.75 -4.90 7.40
C MET A 117 -6.94 -5.90 6.53
N GLY A 118 -5.62 -5.76 6.59
CA GLY A 118 -4.69 -6.63 5.86
C GLY A 118 -4.61 -6.38 4.36
N ALA A 119 -5.30 -5.40 3.80
CA ALA A 119 -5.10 -4.99 2.42
C ALA A 119 -3.67 -4.47 2.21
N ILE A 120 -3.04 -4.85 1.10
CA ILE A 120 -1.68 -4.46 0.75
C ILE A 120 -1.71 -3.69 -0.57
N ILE A 121 -1.36 -2.41 -0.53
CA ILE A 121 -1.47 -1.52 -1.68
C ILE A 121 -0.11 -0.92 -1.99
N ASN A 122 0.43 -1.27 -3.16
CA ASN A 122 1.77 -0.86 -3.57
C ASN A 122 1.76 0.51 -4.27
N ILE A 123 2.94 1.11 -4.37
CA ILE A 123 3.20 2.43 -4.95
C ILE A 123 2.55 2.62 -6.33
N GLY A 124 2.00 3.80 -6.57
CA GLY A 124 1.38 4.18 -7.84
C GLY A 124 -0.01 3.59 -8.07
N SER A 125 -0.56 2.83 -7.13
CA SER A 125 -1.94 2.36 -7.23
C SER A 125 -2.93 3.51 -7.04
N VAL A 126 -4.06 3.44 -7.76
CA VAL A 126 -5.16 4.40 -7.69
C VAL A 126 -6.44 3.67 -7.33
N ILE A 127 -7.15 4.17 -6.31
CA ILE A 127 -8.45 3.63 -5.88
C ILE A 127 -9.48 4.75 -6.03
N GLY A 128 -10.49 4.50 -6.85
CA GLY A 128 -11.57 5.44 -7.12
C GLY A 128 -12.53 5.63 -5.94
N GLU A 129 -13.23 6.74 -6.00
CA GLU A 129 -14.23 7.17 -5.01
C GLU A 129 -15.26 6.07 -4.74
N GLY A 130 -15.60 5.85 -3.47
CA GLY A 130 -16.62 4.89 -3.04
C GLY A 130 -16.24 3.41 -3.21
N SER A 131 -15.05 3.10 -3.69
CA SER A 131 -14.61 1.72 -3.89
C SER A 131 -14.15 1.05 -2.60
N MET A 132 -14.38 -0.26 -2.51
CA MET A 132 -13.95 -1.09 -1.40
C MET A 132 -12.82 -2.01 -1.83
N ILE A 133 -11.73 -2.00 -1.05
CA ILE A 133 -10.63 -2.97 -1.11
C ILE A 133 -10.77 -3.84 0.13
N ASP A 134 -11.23 -5.06 -0.07
CA ASP A 134 -11.62 -5.94 1.03
C ASP A 134 -10.41 -6.62 1.70
N MET A 135 -10.66 -7.42 2.74
CA MET A 135 -9.64 -7.98 3.63
C MET A 135 -8.57 -8.78 2.87
N GLY A 136 -7.31 -8.44 3.13
CA GLY A 136 -6.17 -9.17 2.56
C GLY A 136 -6.02 -9.06 1.03
N ALA A 137 -6.76 -8.19 0.36
CA ALA A 137 -6.57 -7.96 -1.06
C ALA A 137 -5.22 -7.30 -1.33
N VAL A 138 -4.58 -7.64 -2.45
CA VAL A 138 -3.26 -7.16 -2.85
C VAL A 138 -3.37 -6.39 -4.17
N LEU A 139 -3.04 -5.10 -4.13
CA LEU A 139 -2.90 -4.25 -5.30
C LEU A 139 -1.41 -4.06 -5.59
N GLY A 140 -0.96 -4.65 -6.67
CA GLY A 140 0.40 -4.50 -7.17
C GLY A 140 0.68 -3.07 -7.66
N GLY A 141 1.94 -2.77 -7.93
CA GLY A 141 2.32 -1.40 -8.35
C GLY A 141 1.54 -0.92 -9.56
N ARG A 142 1.03 0.32 -9.49
CA ARG A 142 0.27 1.00 -10.54
C ARG A 142 -1.12 0.40 -10.84
N ALA A 143 -1.59 -0.59 -10.11
CA ALA A 143 -2.94 -1.12 -10.29
C ALA A 143 -3.98 0.01 -10.10
N THR A 144 -4.92 0.12 -11.04
CA THR A 144 -5.96 1.16 -11.02
C THR A 144 -7.33 0.51 -10.80
N VAL A 145 -8.06 1.02 -9.82
CA VAL A 145 -9.44 0.66 -9.51
C VAL A 145 -10.32 1.89 -9.69
N GLY A 146 -11.33 1.79 -10.52
CA GLY A 146 -12.32 2.83 -10.77
C GLY A 146 -13.22 3.12 -9.57
N LYS A 147 -14.32 3.83 -9.80
CA LYS A 147 -15.29 4.22 -8.78
C LYS A 147 -16.29 3.12 -8.48
N ASN A 148 -16.79 3.10 -7.25
CA ASN A 148 -17.85 2.19 -6.78
C ASN A 148 -17.54 0.71 -7.05
N CYS A 149 -16.27 0.32 -7.05
CA CYS A 149 -15.85 -1.05 -7.24
C CYS A 149 -15.81 -1.80 -5.90
N HIS A 150 -15.98 -3.12 -5.97
CA HIS A 150 -15.73 -4.00 -4.84
C HIS A 150 -14.62 -4.99 -5.22
N ILE A 151 -13.47 -4.89 -4.61
CA ILE A 151 -12.35 -5.82 -4.77
C ILE A 151 -12.41 -6.78 -3.60
N GLY A 152 -12.93 -7.99 -3.83
CA GLY A 152 -13.21 -8.97 -2.80
C GLY A 152 -11.99 -9.46 -2.03
N ALA A 153 -12.25 -10.06 -0.87
CA ALA A 153 -11.20 -10.50 0.05
C ALA A 153 -10.18 -11.44 -0.61
N GLY A 154 -8.89 -11.20 -0.33
CA GLY A 154 -7.79 -12.01 -0.88
C GLY A 154 -7.56 -11.89 -2.39
N THR A 155 -8.25 -10.99 -3.06
CA THR A 155 -8.03 -10.73 -4.50
C THR A 155 -6.62 -10.21 -4.75
N VAL A 156 -6.02 -10.63 -5.87
CA VAL A 156 -4.73 -10.10 -6.33
C VAL A 156 -4.92 -9.38 -7.67
N LEU A 157 -4.66 -8.08 -7.67
CA LEU A 157 -4.45 -7.31 -8.88
C LEU A 157 -2.94 -7.26 -9.13
N ALA A 158 -2.45 -7.97 -10.14
CA ALA A 158 -1.02 -8.08 -10.40
C ALA A 158 -0.40 -6.71 -10.68
N GLY A 159 0.78 -6.48 -10.15
CA GLY A 159 1.48 -5.22 -10.31
C GLY A 159 2.48 -5.26 -11.45
N VAL A 160 2.65 -4.12 -12.10
CA VAL A 160 3.78 -3.92 -12.99
C VAL A 160 4.38 -2.54 -12.73
N VAL A 161 5.64 -2.50 -12.34
CA VAL A 161 6.41 -1.26 -12.18
C VAL A 161 7.35 -1.10 -13.37
N GLU A 162 8.04 -2.15 -13.76
CA GLU A 162 8.99 -2.19 -14.87
C GLU A 162 8.59 -3.22 -15.93
N PRO A 163 8.80 -2.91 -17.22
CA PRO A 163 9.23 -1.63 -17.78
C PRO A 163 8.13 -0.55 -17.73
N ALA A 164 8.50 0.72 -17.87
CA ALA A 164 7.55 1.84 -17.86
C ALA A 164 6.44 1.71 -18.92
N SER A 165 6.75 1.04 -20.03
CA SER A 165 5.81 0.76 -21.12
C SER A 165 4.79 -0.34 -20.79
N ALA A 166 4.98 -1.11 -19.71
CA ALA A 166 4.05 -2.17 -19.37
C ALA A 166 2.72 -1.61 -18.84
N THR A 167 1.62 -2.18 -19.33
CA THR A 167 0.27 -1.78 -18.91
C THR A 167 -0.05 -2.37 -17.53
N PRO A 168 -0.50 -1.57 -16.54
CA PRO A 168 -0.97 -2.09 -15.27
C PRO A 168 -2.35 -2.75 -15.41
N VAL A 169 -2.77 -3.42 -14.33
CA VAL A 169 -4.18 -3.83 -14.20
C VAL A 169 -5.07 -2.60 -14.13
N ILE A 170 -6.16 -2.61 -14.89
CA ILE A 170 -7.16 -1.55 -14.89
C ILE A 170 -8.54 -2.16 -14.61
N ILE A 171 -9.11 -1.81 -13.48
CA ILE A 171 -10.49 -2.12 -13.13
C ILE A 171 -11.31 -0.87 -13.36
N GLU A 172 -12.26 -0.90 -14.29
CA GLU A 172 -13.14 0.23 -14.58
C GLU A 172 -14.23 0.39 -13.49
N ASP A 173 -15.09 1.43 -13.63
CA ASP A 173 -16.11 1.72 -12.62
C ASP A 173 -17.15 0.61 -12.47
N ASP A 174 -17.77 0.56 -11.29
CA ASP A 174 -18.91 -0.34 -10.98
C ASP A 174 -18.59 -1.83 -11.12
N VAL A 175 -17.31 -2.22 -11.04
CA VAL A 175 -16.85 -3.61 -11.17
C VAL A 175 -16.88 -4.32 -9.81
N MET A 176 -17.32 -5.58 -9.83
CA MET A 176 -17.20 -6.48 -8.68
C MET A 176 -16.19 -7.60 -8.96
N ILE A 177 -15.18 -7.71 -8.12
CA ILE A 177 -14.22 -8.82 -8.13
C ILE A 177 -14.51 -9.72 -6.93
N GLY A 178 -14.83 -10.98 -7.19
CA GLY A 178 -15.09 -11.98 -6.14
C GLY A 178 -13.83 -12.37 -5.38
N ALA A 179 -14.02 -12.87 -4.16
CA ALA A 179 -12.91 -13.23 -3.28
C ALA A 179 -11.89 -14.19 -3.92
N ASN A 180 -10.61 -14.01 -3.61
CA ASN A 180 -9.48 -14.82 -4.11
C ASN A 180 -9.36 -14.87 -5.65
N ALA A 181 -9.96 -13.93 -6.37
CA ALA A 181 -9.72 -13.81 -7.81
C ALA A 181 -8.32 -13.22 -8.08
N VAL A 182 -7.77 -13.51 -9.24
CA VAL A 182 -6.50 -12.96 -9.71
C VAL A 182 -6.70 -12.28 -11.05
N VAL A 183 -6.22 -11.06 -11.18
CA VAL A 183 -6.21 -10.33 -12.46
C VAL A 183 -4.74 -10.08 -12.81
N LEU A 184 -4.29 -10.61 -13.96
CA LEU A 184 -2.91 -10.48 -14.40
C LEU A 184 -2.60 -9.07 -14.93
N GLU A 185 -1.32 -8.71 -14.93
CA GLU A 185 -0.84 -7.46 -15.51
C GLU A 185 -1.29 -7.29 -16.97
N GLY A 186 -1.57 -6.07 -17.35
CA GLY A 186 -2.07 -5.71 -18.69
C GLY A 186 -3.56 -5.92 -18.88
N VAL A 187 -4.23 -6.67 -18.00
CA VAL A 187 -5.65 -6.95 -18.14
C VAL A 187 -6.50 -5.76 -17.72
N ARG A 188 -7.51 -5.47 -18.55
CA ARG A 188 -8.58 -4.50 -18.28
C ARG A 188 -9.88 -5.23 -17.98
N VAL A 189 -10.49 -4.92 -16.84
CA VAL A 189 -11.84 -5.38 -16.50
C VAL A 189 -12.82 -4.25 -16.75
N GLY A 190 -13.68 -4.42 -17.76
CA GLY A 190 -14.58 -3.38 -18.26
C GLY A 190 -15.70 -3.03 -17.26
N LYS A 191 -16.23 -1.83 -17.41
CA LYS A 191 -17.24 -1.24 -16.54
C LYS A 191 -18.39 -2.18 -16.22
N GLY A 192 -18.74 -2.28 -14.94
CA GLY A 192 -19.86 -3.09 -14.47
C GLY A 192 -19.67 -4.60 -14.62
N ALA A 193 -18.47 -5.08 -14.99
CA ALA A 193 -18.22 -6.51 -15.07
C ALA A 193 -18.17 -7.16 -13.68
N VAL A 194 -18.38 -8.48 -13.66
CA VAL A 194 -18.30 -9.30 -12.45
C VAL A 194 -17.30 -10.42 -12.69
N VAL A 195 -16.27 -10.48 -11.86
CA VAL A 195 -15.32 -11.59 -11.81
C VAL A 195 -15.71 -12.51 -10.67
N ALA A 196 -16.01 -13.77 -10.96
CA ALA A 196 -16.41 -14.72 -9.93
C ALA A 196 -15.25 -15.02 -8.97
N ALA A 197 -15.59 -15.43 -7.74
CA ALA A 197 -14.60 -15.83 -6.75
C ALA A 197 -13.66 -16.93 -7.28
N GLY A 198 -12.36 -16.79 -6.99
CA GLY A 198 -11.33 -17.75 -7.41
C GLY A 198 -11.01 -17.75 -8.91
N ALA A 199 -11.58 -16.84 -9.70
CA ALA A 199 -11.28 -16.77 -11.13
C ALA A 199 -9.90 -16.17 -11.39
N VAL A 200 -9.25 -16.57 -12.50
CA VAL A 200 -7.96 -16.01 -12.96
C VAL A 200 -8.15 -15.36 -14.32
N CYS A 201 -8.19 -14.03 -14.35
CA CYS A 201 -8.32 -13.24 -15.58
C CYS A 201 -6.95 -13.09 -16.24
N VAL A 202 -6.78 -13.68 -17.41
CA VAL A 202 -5.56 -13.63 -18.24
C VAL A 202 -5.76 -12.80 -19.51
N GLU A 203 -6.98 -12.38 -19.77
CA GLU A 203 -7.40 -11.58 -20.93
C GLU A 203 -8.41 -10.52 -20.46
N ASP A 204 -8.58 -9.48 -21.26
CA ASP A 204 -9.54 -8.41 -20.97
C ASP A 204 -10.96 -8.95 -20.78
N VAL A 205 -11.65 -8.37 -19.80
CA VAL A 205 -13.03 -8.70 -19.49
C VAL A 205 -13.96 -7.64 -20.06
N PRO A 206 -14.88 -7.97 -20.96
CA PRO A 206 -15.80 -7.00 -21.55
C PRO A 206 -16.70 -6.33 -20.49
N ALA A 207 -17.08 -5.08 -20.74
CA ALA A 207 -18.02 -4.36 -19.87
C ALA A 207 -19.32 -5.14 -19.68
N GLY A 208 -19.81 -5.21 -18.43
CA GLY A 208 -21.02 -5.93 -18.06
C GLY A 208 -20.95 -7.47 -18.20
N ALA A 209 -19.80 -8.04 -18.52
CA ALA A 209 -19.63 -9.48 -18.56
C ALA A 209 -19.48 -10.08 -17.15
N VAL A 210 -19.97 -11.31 -16.99
CA VAL A 210 -19.69 -12.16 -15.83
C VAL A 210 -18.72 -13.23 -16.27
N VAL A 211 -17.53 -13.28 -15.63
CA VAL A 211 -16.48 -14.24 -15.95
C VAL A 211 -16.19 -15.16 -14.77
N ALA A 212 -15.81 -16.41 -15.05
CA ALA A 212 -15.48 -17.40 -14.04
C ALA A 212 -14.45 -18.41 -14.54
N GLY A 213 -13.76 -19.08 -13.62
CA GLY A 213 -12.85 -20.20 -13.90
C GLY A 213 -11.38 -19.82 -14.00
N VAL A 214 -10.53 -20.83 -14.28
CA VAL A 214 -9.08 -20.74 -14.42
C VAL A 214 -8.66 -21.46 -15.71
N PRO A 215 -8.34 -20.74 -16.78
CA PRO A 215 -8.48 -19.30 -16.96
C PRO A 215 -9.95 -18.86 -16.99
N ALA A 216 -10.21 -17.59 -16.60
CA ALA A 216 -11.55 -17.03 -16.61
C ALA A 216 -12.13 -16.94 -18.03
N ARG A 217 -13.43 -17.27 -18.16
CA ARG A 217 -14.18 -17.15 -19.42
C ARG A 217 -15.51 -16.47 -19.16
N VAL A 218 -16.02 -15.76 -20.17
CA VAL A 218 -17.36 -15.17 -20.09
C VAL A 218 -18.39 -16.29 -19.99
N ILE A 219 -19.18 -16.28 -18.92
CA ILE A 219 -20.26 -17.25 -18.68
C ILE A 219 -21.63 -16.68 -19.02
N LYS A 220 -21.80 -15.38 -18.87
CA LYS A 220 -22.99 -14.62 -19.25
C LYS A 220 -22.77 -13.14 -19.27
N MET A 221 -23.69 -12.34 -19.71
CA MET A 221 -23.77 -10.93 -19.46
C MET A 221 -24.50 -10.65 -18.15
N ARG A 222 -24.20 -9.53 -17.48
CA ARG A 222 -24.88 -9.08 -16.26
C ARG A 222 -26.38 -8.93 -16.49
N ASP A 223 -27.17 -9.36 -15.54
CA ASP A 223 -28.62 -9.36 -15.56
C ASP A 223 -29.16 -8.98 -14.15
N ALA A 224 -30.49 -8.83 -14.05
CA ALA A 224 -31.13 -8.47 -12.78
C ALA A 224 -30.85 -9.49 -11.65
N GLN A 225 -30.60 -10.74 -11.95
CA GLN A 225 -30.21 -11.74 -10.96
C GLN A 225 -28.77 -11.52 -10.47
N THR A 226 -27.90 -11.12 -11.37
CA THR A 226 -26.52 -10.74 -11.01
C THR A 226 -26.55 -9.51 -10.11
N ASP A 227 -27.30 -8.47 -10.50
CA ASP A 227 -27.43 -7.22 -9.75
C ASP A 227 -27.96 -7.45 -8.33
N SER A 228 -28.94 -8.35 -8.16
CA SER A 228 -29.45 -8.67 -6.81
C SER A 228 -28.44 -9.34 -5.88
N LYS A 229 -27.32 -9.84 -6.41
CA LYS A 229 -26.27 -10.54 -5.64
C LYS A 229 -24.97 -9.71 -5.49
N THR A 230 -24.83 -8.68 -6.30
CA THR A 230 -23.60 -7.88 -6.38
C THR A 230 -23.81 -6.41 -6.00
N GLY A 231 -25.06 -6.00 -5.80
CA GLY A 231 -25.62 -4.68 -5.66
C GLY A 231 -25.23 -3.80 -4.57
#